data_f4b699947643005f08e632dc57435f82
#
_entry.id   f4b699947643005f08e632dc57435f82
#
_cell.length_a   1.000
_cell.length_b   1.000
_cell.length_c   1.000
_cell.angle_alpha   90.00
_cell.angle_beta   90.00
_cell.angle_gamma   90.00
#
_symmetry.space_group_name_H-M   'P 1'
#
loop_
_entity.id
_entity.type
_entity.pdbx_description
1 polymer ?
#
loop_
_entity_poly.entity_id
_entity_poly.type
_entity_poly.pdbx_seq_one_letter_code
_entity_poly.pdbx_strand_id
1 'polypeptide(L)'
;AYEMSASLVGSEMCIRDRQEGARALAFAKTHHRKTIVLAGRPYHVDPQINHGIHRLLSNLGFVVVSEDSIPKQSQRPSIHVLNQWTFHARMYNAAQFVTTQNDMELIQLVSFGCGIDAITADEVKDILRRHNKLYTQIKIDEVDNLGAVKIRCRSLLAAMEEREG
;
A
#
# COMPACT_ATOMS: atom_id res chain seq x y z
N ALA A 1 -7.72 16.30 -13.81
CA ALA A 1 -8.92 15.46 -13.65
C ALA A 1 -8.74 14.23 -14.54
N TYR A 2 -8.44 13.08 -13.94
CA TYR A 2 -8.43 11.81 -14.67
C TYR A 2 -9.84 11.24 -14.58
N GLU A 3 -10.61 11.32 -15.64
CA GLU A 3 -11.82 10.53 -15.80
C GLU A 3 -11.40 9.07 -16.04
N MET A 4 -11.57 8.24 -15.02
CA MET A 4 -11.48 6.79 -15.20
C MET A 4 -12.74 6.32 -15.88
N SER A 5 -12.65 6.09 -17.18
CA SER A 5 -13.70 5.44 -17.95
C SER A 5 -13.87 3.99 -17.44
N ALA A 6 -15.06 3.67 -16.95
CA ALA A 6 -15.41 2.36 -16.37
C ALA A 6 -15.38 1.18 -17.38
N SER A 7 -14.95 1.39 -18.60
CA SER A 7 -14.94 0.37 -19.67
C SER A 7 -13.62 -0.39 -19.82
N LEU A 8 -12.58 -0.08 -19.01
CA LEU A 8 -11.26 -0.73 -19.10
C LEU A 8 -11.02 -1.70 -17.93
N VAL A 9 -11.96 -2.59 -17.69
CA VAL A 9 -11.76 -3.74 -16.81
C VAL A 9 -11.07 -4.84 -17.60
N GLY A 10 -9.75 -4.79 -17.70
CA GLY A 10 -8.99 -5.79 -18.45
C GLY A 10 -7.48 -5.62 -18.29
N SER A 11 -6.74 -6.47 -18.99
CA SER A 11 -5.27 -6.53 -18.97
C SER A 11 -4.57 -5.20 -19.26
N GLU A 12 -5.16 -4.31 -20.05
CA GLU A 12 -4.59 -3.01 -20.40
C GLU A 12 -4.54 -2.05 -19.23
N MET A 13 -5.55 -2.03 -18.35
CA MET A 13 -5.56 -1.19 -17.15
C MET A 13 -4.43 -1.62 -16.19
N CYS A 14 -4.29 -2.93 -15.97
CA CYS A 14 -3.20 -3.45 -15.15
C CYS A 14 -1.80 -3.17 -15.72
N ILE A 15 -1.65 -3.09 -17.05
CA ILE A 15 -0.39 -2.75 -17.70
C ILE A 15 -0.08 -1.26 -17.50
N ARG A 16 -1.07 -0.40 -17.69
CA ARG A 16 -0.95 1.05 -17.49
C ARG A 16 -0.61 1.39 -16.03
N ASP A 17 -1.31 0.79 -15.08
CA ASP A 17 -1.06 1.01 -13.64
C ASP A 17 0.35 0.62 -13.25
N ARG A 18 0.87 -0.49 -13.78
CA ARG A 18 2.27 -0.89 -13.55
C ARG A 18 3.29 0.05 -14.20
N GLN A 19 2.99 0.60 -15.38
CA GLN A 19 3.86 1.59 -16.02
C GLN A 19 3.92 2.88 -15.20
N GLU A 20 2.80 3.38 -14.74
CA GLU A 20 2.74 4.55 -13.86
C GLU A 20 3.40 4.27 -12.51
N GLY A 21 3.18 3.09 -11.93
CA GLY A 21 3.87 2.65 -10.72
C GLY A 21 5.39 2.61 -10.90
N ALA A 22 5.87 2.05 -12.02
CA ALA A 22 7.30 2.02 -12.33
C ALA A 22 7.90 3.43 -12.47
N ARG A 23 7.16 4.38 -13.08
CA ARG A 23 7.56 5.79 -13.18
C ARG A 23 7.62 6.45 -11.80
N ALA A 24 6.60 6.21 -10.95
CA ALA A 24 6.56 6.74 -9.59
C ALA A 24 7.72 6.22 -8.74
N LEU A 25 8.03 4.92 -8.84
CA LEU A 25 9.16 4.31 -8.14
C LEU A 25 10.52 4.85 -8.64
N ALA A 26 10.66 5.04 -9.96
CA ALA A 26 11.86 5.64 -10.53
C ALA A 26 12.02 7.10 -10.05
N PHE A 27 10.93 7.86 -10.02
CA PHE A 27 10.91 9.23 -9.47
C PHE A 27 11.33 9.24 -7.99
N ALA A 28 10.75 8.36 -7.17
CA ALA A 28 11.09 8.27 -5.76
C ALA A 28 12.59 8.01 -5.56
N LYS A 29 13.14 7.07 -6.29
CA LYS A 29 14.57 6.73 -6.24
C LYS A 29 15.47 7.89 -6.67
N THR A 30 15.13 8.57 -7.78
CA THR A 30 15.93 9.69 -8.31
C THR A 30 15.92 10.90 -7.36
N HIS A 31 14.81 11.12 -6.65
CA HIS A 31 14.64 12.27 -5.76
C HIS A 31 14.82 11.91 -4.27
N HIS A 32 15.32 10.73 -3.96
CA HIS A 32 15.51 10.24 -2.58
C HIS A 32 14.24 10.40 -1.72
N ARG A 33 13.09 10.04 -2.30
CA ARG A 33 11.80 10.13 -1.61
C ARG A 33 11.40 8.77 -1.05
N LYS A 34 10.91 8.78 0.17
CA LYS A 34 10.30 7.59 0.77
C LYS A 34 9.00 7.24 0.06
N THR A 35 8.75 5.95 -0.08
CA THR A 35 7.58 5.43 -0.79
C THR A 35 6.65 4.70 0.15
N ILE A 36 5.36 4.92 -0.01
CA ILE A 36 4.31 4.14 0.66
C ILE A 36 3.53 3.34 -0.36
N VAL A 37 3.46 2.04 -0.14
CA VAL A 37 2.49 1.19 -0.82
C VAL A 37 1.17 1.27 -0.05
N LEU A 38 0.18 1.89 -0.65
CA LEU A 38 -1.17 2.00 -0.09
C LEU A 38 -1.97 0.78 -0.57
N ALA A 39 -2.06 -0.23 0.28
CA ALA A 39 -2.67 -1.51 -0.03
C ALA A 39 -4.07 -1.64 0.56
N GLY A 40 -4.95 -2.35 -0.12
CA GLY A 40 -6.30 -2.59 0.36
C GLY A 40 -7.15 -3.32 -0.66
N ARG A 41 -8.45 -3.28 -0.50
CA ARG A 41 -9.38 -3.75 -1.52
C ARG A 41 -9.42 -2.77 -2.69
N PRO A 42 -9.78 -3.20 -3.90
CA PRO A 42 -9.77 -2.32 -5.09
C PRO A 42 -10.50 -0.99 -4.92
N TYR A 43 -11.60 -0.97 -4.17
CA TYR A 43 -12.35 0.27 -3.92
C TYR A 43 -11.67 1.22 -2.93
N HIS A 44 -10.69 0.78 -2.15
CA HIS A 44 -9.95 1.63 -1.22
C HIS A 44 -9.06 2.67 -1.91
N VAL A 45 -8.75 2.49 -3.20
CA VAL A 45 -7.99 3.49 -3.96
C VAL A 45 -8.84 4.69 -4.39
N ASP A 46 -10.18 4.57 -4.32
CA ASP A 46 -11.09 5.67 -4.62
C ASP A 46 -10.89 6.83 -3.62
N PRO A 47 -10.65 8.08 -4.11
CA PRO A 47 -10.39 9.22 -3.23
C PRO A 47 -11.52 9.56 -2.26
N GLN A 48 -12.76 9.25 -2.60
CA GLN A 48 -13.91 9.48 -1.71
C GLN A 48 -13.96 8.44 -0.61
N ILE A 49 -13.65 7.19 -0.93
CA ILE A 49 -13.66 6.08 0.02
C ILE A 49 -12.48 6.16 0.98
N ASN A 50 -11.28 6.50 0.50
CA ASN A 50 -10.09 6.62 1.36
C ASN A 50 -9.97 7.99 2.05
N HIS A 51 -11.00 8.83 1.99
CA HIS A 51 -11.06 10.15 2.64
C HIS A 51 -9.85 11.06 2.31
N GLY A 52 -9.18 10.84 1.17
CA GLY A 52 -8.02 11.62 0.76
C GLY A 52 -6.71 11.25 1.48
N ILE A 53 -6.61 10.06 2.07
CA ILE A 53 -5.39 9.56 2.75
C ILE A 53 -4.18 9.60 1.80
N HIS A 54 -4.36 9.25 0.52
CA HIS A 54 -3.29 9.33 -0.48
C HIS A 54 -2.74 10.75 -0.64
N ARG A 55 -3.60 11.80 -0.62
CA ARG A 55 -3.17 13.20 -0.66
C ARG A 55 -2.46 13.62 0.62
N LEU A 56 -2.94 13.14 1.77
CA LEU A 56 -2.29 13.38 3.05
C LEU A 56 -0.85 12.85 3.04
N LEU A 57 -0.64 11.62 2.57
CA LEU A 57 0.68 11.01 2.44
C LEU A 57 1.58 11.79 1.46
N SER A 58 1.06 12.17 0.30
CA SER A 58 1.80 12.99 -0.67
C SER A 58 2.21 14.35 -0.09
N ASN A 59 1.34 14.98 0.69
CA ASN A 59 1.63 16.25 1.39
C ASN A 59 2.70 16.10 2.49
N LEU A 60 2.87 14.90 3.03
CA LEU A 60 3.96 14.57 3.96
C LEU A 60 5.29 14.25 3.23
N GLY A 61 5.31 14.30 1.91
CA GLY A 61 6.50 14.09 1.08
C GLY A 61 6.71 12.68 0.59
N PHE A 62 5.79 11.75 0.85
CA PHE A 62 5.86 10.40 0.33
C PHE A 62 5.50 10.33 -1.16
N VAL A 63 6.12 9.41 -1.87
CA VAL A 63 5.57 8.87 -3.12
C VAL A 63 4.59 7.76 -2.76
N VAL A 64 3.38 7.82 -3.29
CA VAL A 64 2.32 6.86 -2.96
C VAL A 64 2.00 6.03 -4.19
N VAL A 65 2.04 4.72 -4.03
CA VAL A 65 1.69 3.75 -5.07
C VAL A 65 0.68 2.73 -4.51
N SER A 66 -0.16 2.18 -5.37
CA SER A 66 -1.09 1.11 -4.98
C SER A 66 -0.43 -0.27 -5.10
N GLU A 67 -1.02 -1.29 -4.47
CA GLU A 67 -0.56 -2.67 -4.59
C GLU A 67 -0.62 -3.21 -6.03
N ASP A 68 -1.49 -2.64 -6.87
CA ASP A 68 -1.64 -3.02 -8.29
C ASP A 68 -0.54 -2.46 -9.18
N SER A 69 0.06 -1.35 -8.77
CA SER A 69 1.04 -0.60 -9.56
C SER A 69 2.47 -1.11 -9.38
N ILE A 70 2.70 -2.02 -8.44
CA ILE A 70 4.03 -2.58 -8.19
C ILE A 70 4.31 -3.83 -9.02
N PRO A 71 5.61 -4.16 -9.29
CA PRO A 71 5.99 -5.36 -10.02
C PRO A 71 5.57 -6.64 -9.28
N LYS A 72 5.15 -7.65 -10.04
CA LYS A 72 4.95 -8.99 -9.48
C LYS A 72 6.29 -9.57 -9.05
N GLN A 73 6.34 -10.11 -7.85
CA GLN A 73 7.52 -10.81 -7.38
C GLN A 73 7.62 -12.21 -7.99
N SER A 74 8.84 -12.61 -8.34
CA SER A 74 9.14 -13.96 -8.82
C SER A 74 9.02 -15.01 -7.71
N GLN A 75 9.36 -14.64 -6.49
CA GLN A 75 9.19 -15.49 -5.31
C GLN A 75 7.83 -15.23 -4.68
N ARG A 76 7.08 -16.30 -4.47
CA ARG A 76 5.83 -16.22 -3.71
C ARG A 76 6.16 -16.02 -2.24
N PRO A 77 5.45 -15.12 -1.53
CA PRO A 77 5.64 -14.97 -0.10
C PRO A 77 5.28 -16.27 0.63
N SER A 78 6.03 -16.60 1.66
CA SER A 78 5.67 -17.69 2.57
C SER A 78 4.50 -17.21 3.44
N ILE A 79 3.34 -17.78 3.23
CA ILE A 79 2.10 -17.50 3.95
C ILE A 79 1.57 -18.77 4.60
N HIS A 80 0.85 -18.61 5.73
CA HIS A 80 0.31 -19.73 6.50
C HIS A 80 -1.12 -20.10 6.11
N VAL A 81 -1.72 -19.32 5.20
CA VAL A 81 -3.11 -19.48 4.76
C VAL A 81 -3.21 -19.85 3.30
N LEU A 82 -4.33 -20.43 2.93
CA LEU A 82 -4.61 -20.77 1.54
C LEU A 82 -4.86 -19.48 0.74
N ASN A 83 -4.01 -19.23 -0.27
CA ASN A 83 -4.09 -18.04 -1.12
C ASN A 83 -5.06 -18.29 -2.30
N GLN A 84 -6.35 -18.08 -2.06
CA GLN A 84 -7.42 -18.33 -3.05
C GLN A 84 -7.93 -17.06 -3.72
N TRP A 85 -7.67 -15.87 -3.14
CA TRP A 85 -8.31 -14.62 -3.55
C TRP A 85 -7.30 -13.70 -4.22
N THR A 86 -7.64 -13.23 -5.43
CA THR A 86 -6.74 -12.41 -6.25
C THR A 86 -6.26 -11.14 -5.55
N PHE A 87 -7.13 -10.40 -4.87
CA PHE A 87 -6.75 -9.16 -4.20
C PHE A 87 -5.92 -9.39 -2.92
N HIS A 88 -6.15 -10.48 -2.19
CA HIS A 88 -5.28 -10.86 -1.07
C HIS A 88 -3.89 -11.25 -1.58
N ALA A 89 -3.83 -12.01 -2.68
CA ALA A 89 -2.57 -12.35 -3.34
C ALA A 89 -1.78 -11.10 -3.77
N ARG A 90 -2.47 -10.03 -4.21
CA ARG A 90 -1.83 -8.75 -4.53
C ARG A 90 -1.25 -8.08 -3.29
N MET A 91 -1.98 -8.07 -2.16
CA MET A 91 -1.47 -7.51 -0.90
C MET A 91 -0.26 -8.28 -0.37
N TYR A 92 -0.26 -9.62 -0.46
CA TYR A 92 0.91 -10.43 -0.09
C TYR A 92 2.10 -10.16 -1.00
N ASN A 93 1.87 -10.01 -2.32
CA ASN A 93 2.91 -9.63 -3.27
C ASN A 93 3.45 -8.23 -2.98
N ALA A 94 2.58 -7.29 -2.60
CA ALA A 94 2.97 -5.94 -2.20
C ALA A 94 3.84 -5.96 -0.94
N ALA A 95 3.43 -6.70 0.09
CA ALA A 95 4.21 -6.86 1.29
C ALA A 95 5.58 -7.46 1.00
N GLN A 96 5.65 -8.53 0.17
CA GLN A 96 6.91 -9.14 -0.23
C GLN A 96 7.80 -8.16 -1.01
N PHE A 97 7.23 -7.36 -1.90
CA PHE A 97 7.99 -6.35 -2.63
C PHE A 97 8.59 -5.30 -1.69
N VAL A 98 7.80 -4.80 -0.74
CA VAL A 98 8.25 -3.83 0.28
C VAL A 98 9.44 -4.37 1.07
N THR A 99 9.50 -5.66 1.37
CA THR A 99 10.65 -6.25 2.09
C THR A 99 11.95 -6.18 1.33
N THR A 100 11.92 -6.02 0.01
CA THR A 100 13.09 -5.92 -0.85
C THR A 100 13.60 -4.48 -1.05
N GLN A 101 12.88 -3.48 -0.52
CA GLN A 101 13.16 -2.06 -0.70
C GLN A 101 13.47 -1.39 0.63
N ASN A 102 14.53 -0.60 0.74
CA ASN A 102 14.89 0.07 2.00
C ASN A 102 13.98 1.26 2.30
N ASP A 103 13.67 2.08 1.30
CA ASP A 103 12.96 3.36 1.45
C ASP A 103 11.45 3.22 1.29
N MET A 104 10.91 2.03 1.54
CA MET A 104 9.52 1.70 1.28
C MET A 104 8.86 1.03 2.48
N GLU A 105 7.65 1.47 2.81
CA GLU A 105 6.80 0.83 3.80
C GLU A 105 5.38 0.64 3.25
N LEU A 106 4.58 -0.15 3.94
CA LEU A 106 3.21 -0.48 3.54
C LEU A 106 2.20 0.05 4.55
N ILE A 107 1.17 0.74 4.04
CA ILE A 107 -0.03 1.07 4.79
C ILE A 107 -1.19 0.26 4.22
N GLN A 108 -1.82 -0.53 5.07
CA GLN A 108 -3.01 -1.29 4.70
C GLN A 108 -4.27 -0.55 5.12
N LEU A 109 -5.13 -0.28 4.13
CA LEU A 109 -6.48 0.21 4.36
C LEU A 109 -7.41 -0.98 4.60
N VAL A 110 -8.21 -0.90 5.64
CA VAL A 110 -9.24 -1.88 5.97
C VAL A 110 -10.56 -1.20 6.22
N SER A 111 -11.65 -1.88 5.89
CA SER A 111 -13.02 -1.45 6.18
C SER A 111 -13.80 -2.63 6.71
N PHE A 112 -14.75 -2.35 7.60
CA PHE A 112 -15.62 -3.33 8.24
C PHE A 112 -14.87 -4.39 9.08
N GLY A 113 -15.58 -5.10 9.90
CA GLY A 113 -15.07 -6.23 10.70
C GLY A 113 -15.06 -7.55 9.90
N CYS A 114 -14.54 -7.54 8.66
CA CYS A 114 -14.50 -8.74 7.84
C CYS A 114 -13.41 -9.70 8.29
N GLY A 115 -13.76 -10.94 8.61
CA GLY A 115 -12.80 -11.96 9.05
C GLY A 115 -11.69 -12.25 8.03
N ILE A 116 -12.00 -12.15 6.73
CA ILE A 116 -11.01 -12.32 5.66
C ILE A 116 -9.99 -11.20 5.67
N ASP A 117 -10.39 -9.95 5.94
CA ASP A 117 -9.46 -8.83 6.06
C ASP A 117 -8.56 -8.96 7.29
N ALA A 118 -9.08 -9.53 8.39
CA ALA A 118 -8.28 -9.80 9.58
C ALA A 118 -7.16 -10.83 9.27
N ILE A 119 -7.50 -11.94 8.62
CA ILE A 119 -6.52 -12.96 8.20
C ILE A 119 -5.47 -12.36 7.27
N THR A 120 -5.91 -11.57 6.28
CA THR A 120 -4.99 -10.91 5.34
C THR A 120 -4.08 -9.92 6.05
N ALA A 121 -4.61 -9.16 6.99
CA ALA A 121 -3.84 -8.19 7.78
C ALA A 121 -2.77 -8.88 8.63
N ASP A 122 -3.10 -10.01 9.24
CA ASP A 122 -2.14 -10.79 10.03
C ASP A 122 -1.02 -11.36 9.16
N GLU A 123 -1.32 -11.91 7.98
CA GLU A 123 -0.30 -12.42 7.06
C GLU A 123 0.58 -11.30 6.50
N VAL A 124 0.02 -10.17 6.08
CA VAL A 124 0.79 -8.99 5.61
C VAL A 124 1.73 -8.50 6.71
N LYS A 125 1.22 -8.39 7.94
CA LYS A 125 2.00 -7.98 9.11
C LYS A 125 3.15 -8.95 9.40
N ASP A 126 2.91 -10.25 9.27
CA ASP A 126 3.92 -11.28 9.51
C ASP A 126 5.02 -11.24 8.44
N ILE A 127 4.66 -11.12 7.15
CA ILE A 127 5.62 -10.93 6.05
C ILE A 127 6.53 -9.73 6.33
N LEU A 128 5.95 -8.58 6.67
CA LEU A 128 6.70 -7.35 6.92
C LEU A 128 7.61 -7.46 8.15
N ARG A 129 7.10 -8.00 9.26
CA ARG A 129 7.84 -8.14 10.52
C ARG A 129 9.07 -9.04 10.41
N ARG A 130 8.97 -10.15 9.66
CA ARG A 130 10.11 -11.05 9.41
C ARG A 130 11.29 -10.35 8.74
N HIS A 131 11.06 -9.21 8.09
CA HIS A 131 12.06 -8.43 7.38
C HIS A 131 12.31 -7.05 7.99
N ASN A 132 11.96 -6.87 9.27
CA ASN A 132 12.12 -5.60 9.98
C ASN A 132 11.39 -4.41 9.35
N LYS A 133 10.28 -4.66 8.63
CA LYS A 133 9.42 -3.61 8.06
C LYS A 133 8.31 -3.21 9.01
N LEU A 134 7.92 -1.94 8.94
CA LEU A 134 6.79 -1.43 9.73
C LEU A 134 5.47 -1.85 9.09
N TYR A 135 4.52 -2.22 9.92
CA TYR A 135 3.16 -2.45 9.49
C TYR A 135 2.23 -1.38 10.06
N THR A 136 1.57 -0.67 9.18
CA THR A 136 0.58 0.34 9.55
C THR A 136 -0.77 -0.01 8.95
N GLN A 137 -1.78 -0.11 9.79
CA GLN A 137 -3.16 -0.37 9.39
C GLN A 137 -4.03 0.85 9.69
N ILE A 138 -4.86 1.25 8.74
CA ILE A 138 -5.82 2.34 8.89
C ILE A 138 -7.20 1.80 8.56
N LYS A 139 -8.12 1.90 9.54
CA LYS A 139 -9.54 1.61 9.35
C LYS A 139 -10.21 2.86 8.77
N ILE A 140 -10.74 2.76 7.56
CA ILE A 140 -11.32 3.90 6.85
C ILE A 140 -12.78 4.17 7.20
N ASP A 141 -13.52 3.19 7.68
CA ASP A 141 -14.90 3.31 8.16
C ASP A 141 -15.01 4.03 9.52
N GLU A 142 -13.91 4.17 10.25
CA GLU A 142 -13.83 4.89 11.52
C GLU A 142 -13.19 6.28 11.38
N VAL A 143 -12.97 6.76 10.14
CA VAL A 143 -12.33 8.05 9.90
C VAL A 143 -13.37 9.17 9.82
N ASP A 144 -13.74 9.71 10.97
CA ASP A 144 -14.53 10.95 11.05
C ASP A 144 -13.72 12.19 10.69
N ASN A 145 -12.42 12.15 10.96
CA ASN A 145 -11.46 13.18 10.57
C ASN A 145 -10.05 12.59 10.35
N LEU A 146 -9.25 13.26 9.55
CA LEU A 146 -7.89 12.82 9.23
C LEU A 146 -6.86 13.10 10.34
N GLY A 147 -7.23 13.63 11.49
CA GLY A 147 -6.31 14.00 12.56
C GLY A 147 -5.50 12.80 13.08
N ALA A 148 -6.21 11.74 13.47
CA ALA A 148 -5.57 10.51 13.96
C ALA A 148 -4.73 9.82 12.87
N VAL A 149 -5.22 9.80 11.63
CA VAL A 149 -4.49 9.27 10.47
C VAL A 149 -3.22 10.05 10.23
N LYS A 150 -3.27 11.39 10.30
CA LYS A 150 -2.12 12.28 10.15
C LYS A 150 -1.05 12.01 11.20
N ILE A 151 -1.44 11.79 12.45
CA ILE A 151 -0.50 11.45 13.54
C ILE A 151 0.19 10.12 13.22
N ARG A 152 -0.56 9.09 12.84
CA ARG A 152 0.01 7.77 12.48
C ARG A 152 0.98 7.87 11.29
N CYS A 153 0.63 8.62 10.25
CA CYS A 153 1.49 8.81 9.08
C CYS A 153 2.78 9.58 9.44
N ARG A 154 2.70 10.57 10.33
CA ARG A 154 3.89 11.29 10.83
C ARG A 154 4.78 10.41 11.68
N SER A 155 4.19 9.59 12.56
CA SER A 155 4.95 8.63 13.36
C SER A 155 5.65 7.60 12.47
N LEU A 156 4.99 7.15 11.40
CA LEU A 156 5.62 6.26 10.41
C LEU A 156 6.81 6.95 9.71
N LEU A 157 6.65 8.20 9.29
CA LEU A 157 7.74 8.97 8.68
C LEU A 157 8.93 9.10 9.62
N ALA A 158 8.69 9.51 10.87
CA ALA A 158 9.75 9.63 11.88
C ALA A 158 10.48 8.29 12.10
N ALA A 159 9.75 7.19 12.21
CA ALA A 159 10.34 5.86 12.38
C ALA A 159 11.14 5.39 11.14
N MET A 160 10.76 5.80 9.94
CA MET A 160 11.53 5.55 8.72
C MET A 160 12.82 6.37 8.70
N GLU A 161 12.78 7.61 9.18
CA GLU A 161 13.96 8.50 9.27
C GLU A 161 14.96 8.00 10.31
N GLU A 162 14.50 7.56 11.48
CA GLU A 162 15.36 6.99 12.54
C GLU A 162 16.10 5.72 12.12
N ARG A 163 15.58 4.98 11.16
CA ARG A 163 16.23 3.75 10.65
C ARG A 163 17.36 4.00 9.64
N GLU A 164 17.44 5.20 9.11
CA GLU A 164 18.45 5.60 8.13
C GLU A 164 19.68 6.25 8.78
N GLY A 165 19.57 6.71 10.03
CA GLY A 165 20.64 7.34 10.82
C GLY A 165 21.40 6.35 11.66
#